data_322c18690761a3352a0970fe7b61cbbe
#
_entry.id   322c18690761a3352a0970fe7b61cbbe
#
_cell.length_a   1.000
_cell.length_b   1.000
_cell.length_c   1.000
_cell.angle_alpha   90.00
_cell.angle_beta   90.00
_cell.angle_gamma   90.00
#
_symmetry.space_group_name_H-M   'P 1'
#
loop_
_entity.id
_entity.type
_entity.pdbx_description
1 polymer ?
#
loop_
_entity_poly.entity_id
_entity_poly.type
_entity_poly.pdbx_seq_one_letter_code
_entity_poly.pdbx_strand_id
1 'polypeptide(L)'
;GVLLLALYFSISYLRSMRKFRMSIPDNTPYIREWLNAHQIVRPIEVRSSDLISSPLTYGILHPVILLPKKLDRNDQVALKYVLTHEYVHIRRFDAITKILFAAVLCIHWFNPLVWGMYVLANRDTELSCDAWVIRMTGVKNRSSYALMLIKMEEKRSGMSALYSHFGKNAISERIEAIMKFKKTSIWACIL
;
A
#
# COMPACT_ATOMS: atom_id res chain seq x y z
N GLY A 1 25.98 9.07 11.72
CA GLY A 1 24.94 9.05 10.69
C GLY A 1 24.20 7.75 10.65
N VAL A 2 24.86 6.61 10.31
CA VAL A 2 24.22 5.29 10.15
C VAL A 2 23.40 4.88 11.38
N LEU A 3 24.01 4.92 12.58
CA LEU A 3 23.34 4.52 13.83
C LEU A 3 22.13 5.40 14.15
N LEU A 4 22.23 6.71 13.91
CA LEU A 4 21.12 7.64 14.17
C LEU A 4 19.93 7.38 13.23
N LEU A 5 20.19 7.14 11.95
CA LEU A 5 19.14 6.79 10.98
C LEU A 5 18.52 5.43 11.28
N ALA A 6 19.33 4.43 11.56
CA ALA A 6 18.85 3.11 11.94
C ALA A 6 17.99 3.17 13.21
N LEU A 7 18.42 3.95 14.21
CA LEU A 7 17.65 4.19 15.43
C LEU A 7 16.33 4.90 15.13
N TYR A 8 16.35 5.93 14.30
CA TYR A 8 15.13 6.64 13.86
C TYR A 8 14.12 5.70 13.21
N PHE A 9 14.55 4.90 12.23
CA PHE A 9 13.67 3.93 11.57
C PHE A 9 13.16 2.87 12.54
N SER A 10 14.01 2.38 13.42
CA SER A 10 13.63 1.39 14.45
C SER A 10 12.58 1.95 15.42
N ILE A 11 12.79 3.16 15.93
CA ILE A 11 11.82 3.82 16.82
C ILE A 11 10.50 4.09 16.09
N SER A 12 10.56 4.58 14.85
CA SER A 12 9.38 4.83 14.02
C SER A 12 8.58 3.55 13.78
N TYR A 13 9.28 2.46 13.46
CA TYR A 13 8.66 1.13 13.27
C TYR A 13 8.01 0.63 14.57
N LEU A 14 8.71 0.69 15.71
CA LEU A 14 8.17 0.26 17.00
C LEU A 14 6.96 1.07 17.44
N ARG A 15 6.98 2.40 17.22
CA ARG A 15 5.81 3.27 17.49
C ARG A 15 4.62 2.89 16.62
N SER A 16 4.85 2.61 15.34
CA SER A 16 3.80 2.16 14.42
C SER A 16 3.24 0.80 14.84
N MET A 17 4.11 -0.16 15.20
CA MET A 17 3.68 -1.48 15.69
C MET A 17 2.82 -1.40 16.95
N ARG A 18 3.14 -0.49 17.91
CA ARG A 18 2.30 -0.29 19.11
C ARG A 18 0.89 0.17 18.73
N LYS A 19 0.76 1.12 17.78
CA LYS A 19 -0.56 1.57 17.28
C LYS A 19 -1.33 0.44 16.60
N PHE A 20 -0.64 -0.41 15.82
CA PHE A 20 -1.26 -1.49 15.08
C PHE A 20 -1.78 -2.61 16.00
N ARG A 21 -1.09 -2.89 17.10
CA ARG A 21 -1.53 -3.87 18.11
C ARG A 21 -2.85 -3.51 18.80
N MET A 22 -3.22 -2.24 18.87
CA MET A 22 -4.50 -1.76 19.44
C MET A 22 -5.67 -1.93 18.44
N SER A 23 -5.48 -2.60 17.32
CA SER A 23 -6.52 -2.85 16.32
C SER A 23 -7.42 -4.01 16.70
N ILE A 24 -8.66 -4.00 16.20
CA ILE A 24 -9.69 -5.00 16.45
C ILE A 24 -9.86 -5.87 15.19
N PRO A 25 -10.00 -7.21 15.31
CA PRO A 25 -10.31 -8.06 14.16
C PRO A 25 -11.58 -7.60 13.44
N ASP A 26 -11.53 -7.52 12.11
CA ASP A 26 -12.68 -7.14 11.27
C ASP A 26 -13.24 -8.39 10.57
N ASN A 27 -14.31 -8.94 11.17
CA ASN A 27 -14.95 -10.17 10.72
C ASN A 27 -16.23 -9.90 9.92
N THR A 28 -16.30 -8.76 9.21
CA THR A 28 -17.44 -8.46 8.32
C THR A 28 -17.65 -9.62 7.33
N PRO A 29 -18.89 -10.04 7.05
CA PRO A 29 -19.18 -11.20 6.20
C PRO A 29 -18.46 -11.13 4.83
N TYR A 30 -18.47 -9.96 4.19
CA TYR A 30 -17.79 -9.74 2.94
C TYR A 30 -16.25 -9.94 3.02
N ILE A 31 -15.63 -9.44 4.09
CA ILE A 31 -14.17 -9.61 4.30
C ILE A 31 -13.82 -11.08 4.47
N ARG A 32 -14.63 -11.81 5.21
CA ARG A 32 -14.44 -13.25 5.43
C ARG A 32 -14.57 -14.05 4.13
N GLU A 33 -15.59 -13.76 3.34
CA GLU A 33 -15.76 -14.36 2.01
C GLU A 33 -14.60 -14.04 1.08
N TRP A 34 -14.17 -12.78 1.07
CA TRP A 34 -13.03 -12.34 0.27
C TRP A 34 -11.73 -13.05 0.68
N LEU A 35 -11.45 -13.19 1.98
CA LEU A 35 -10.29 -13.92 2.49
C LEU A 35 -10.31 -15.39 2.09
N ASN A 36 -11.46 -16.05 2.14
CA ASN A 36 -11.61 -17.45 1.72
C ASN A 36 -11.31 -17.62 0.22
N ALA A 37 -11.67 -16.63 -0.60
CA ALA A 37 -11.38 -16.65 -2.04
C ALA A 37 -9.92 -16.31 -2.40
N HIS A 38 -9.16 -15.67 -1.48
CA HIS A 38 -7.80 -15.19 -1.73
C HIS A 38 -6.77 -15.79 -0.77
N GLN A 39 -6.88 -17.09 -0.50
CA GLN A 39 -5.95 -17.79 0.39
C GLN A 39 -4.54 -17.85 -0.21
N ILE A 40 -3.55 -17.63 0.64
CA ILE A 40 -2.13 -17.87 0.38
C ILE A 40 -1.54 -18.73 1.50
N VAL A 41 -0.33 -19.25 1.31
CA VAL A 41 0.37 -20.08 2.30
C VAL A 41 0.46 -19.41 3.67
N ARG A 42 0.54 -18.07 3.69
CA ARG A 42 0.56 -17.27 4.93
C ARG A 42 -0.87 -16.82 5.27
N PRO A 43 -1.40 -17.17 6.45
CA PRO A 43 -2.75 -16.71 6.82
C PRO A 43 -2.80 -15.18 6.93
N ILE A 44 -3.74 -14.57 6.22
CA ILE A 44 -3.95 -13.12 6.25
C ILE A 44 -5.04 -12.81 7.28
N GLU A 45 -4.78 -11.87 8.16
CA GLU A 45 -5.77 -11.32 9.07
C GLU A 45 -6.16 -9.91 8.63
N VAL A 46 -7.45 -9.56 8.71
CA VAL A 46 -7.94 -8.20 8.50
C VAL A 46 -8.36 -7.61 9.83
N ARG A 47 -7.85 -6.42 10.14
CA ARG A 47 -8.13 -5.72 11.38
C ARG A 47 -8.55 -4.28 11.10
N SER A 48 -9.28 -3.66 12.04
CA SER A 48 -9.74 -2.28 11.97
C SER A 48 -9.10 -1.43 13.06
N SER A 49 -8.73 -0.18 12.74
CA SER A 49 -8.20 0.78 13.69
C SER A 49 -8.73 2.19 13.42
N ASP A 50 -8.93 2.95 14.47
CA ASP A 50 -9.23 4.39 14.44
C ASP A 50 -7.97 5.27 14.44
N LEU A 51 -6.80 4.67 14.68
CA LEU A 51 -5.50 5.34 14.75
C LEU A 51 -4.82 5.53 13.37
N ILE A 52 -5.44 5.03 12.30
CA ILE A 52 -4.93 5.15 10.94
C ILE A 52 -5.94 5.86 10.03
N SER A 53 -5.44 6.62 9.07
CA SER A 53 -6.25 7.35 8.08
C SER A 53 -6.35 6.65 6.73
N SER A 54 -5.42 5.73 6.43
CA SER A 54 -5.38 4.96 5.18
C SER A 54 -5.13 3.48 5.47
N PRO A 55 -5.61 2.56 4.61
CA PRO A 55 -5.26 1.16 4.69
C PRO A 55 -3.76 0.97 4.64
N LEU A 56 -3.29 -0.10 5.23
CA LEU A 56 -1.89 -0.51 5.18
C LEU A 56 -1.75 -2.00 5.52
N THR A 57 -0.64 -2.58 5.10
CA THR A 57 -0.24 -3.93 5.48
C THR A 57 1.00 -3.93 6.36
N TYR A 58 1.05 -4.86 7.30
CA TYR A 58 2.23 -5.13 8.12
C TYR A 58 2.35 -6.62 8.44
N GLY A 59 3.53 -7.03 8.91
CA GLY A 59 3.82 -8.43 9.20
C GLY A 59 4.32 -9.20 7.96
N ILE A 60 5.43 -9.93 8.11
CA ILE A 60 6.02 -10.72 7.02
C ILE A 60 5.49 -12.16 7.06
N LEU A 61 5.56 -12.82 8.21
CA LEU A 61 5.14 -14.21 8.38
C LEU A 61 3.63 -14.34 8.61
N HIS A 62 3.08 -13.43 9.38
CA HIS A 62 1.64 -13.31 9.65
C HIS A 62 1.18 -11.94 9.16
N PRO A 63 0.87 -11.81 7.85
CA PRO A 63 0.48 -10.54 7.28
C PRO A 63 -0.89 -10.11 7.77
N VAL A 64 -0.99 -8.83 8.14
CA VAL A 64 -2.22 -8.20 8.60
C VAL A 64 -2.55 -7.03 7.67
N ILE A 65 -3.77 -7.00 7.17
CA ILE A 65 -4.34 -5.83 6.49
C ILE A 65 -5.05 -5.00 7.55
N LEU A 66 -4.60 -3.77 7.73
CA LEU A 66 -5.20 -2.84 8.68
C LEU A 66 -6.04 -1.81 7.93
N LEU A 67 -7.34 -1.78 8.23
CA LEU A 67 -8.30 -0.88 7.60
C LEU A 67 -8.67 0.26 8.56
N PRO A 68 -8.82 1.50 8.06
CA PRO A 68 -9.36 2.59 8.86
C PRO A 68 -10.80 2.27 9.28
N LYS A 69 -11.15 2.56 10.53
CA LYS A 69 -12.52 2.38 11.04
C LYS A 69 -13.54 3.25 10.30
N LYS A 70 -13.08 4.40 9.76
CA LYS A 70 -13.90 5.33 8.95
C LYS A 70 -14.15 4.85 7.51
N LEU A 71 -13.55 3.74 7.08
CA LEU A 71 -13.81 3.16 5.76
C LEU A 71 -15.22 2.57 5.75
N ASP A 72 -16.03 2.95 4.76
CA ASP A 72 -17.39 2.42 4.61
C ASP A 72 -17.34 0.93 4.23
N ARG A 73 -17.89 0.08 5.09
CA ARG A 73 -17.98 -1.38 4.87
C ARG A 73 -19.12 -1.77 3.94
N ASN A 74 -20.07 -0.86 3.68
CA ASN A 74 -21.18 -1.11 2.77
C ASN A 74 -20.78 -0.88 1.31
N ASP A 75 -19.77 -0.06 1.04
CA ASP A 75 -19.19 0.10 -0.30
C ASP A 75 -18.28 -1.10 -0.62
N GLN A 76 -18.91 -2.23 -0.99
CA GLN A 76 -18.21 -3.47 -1.31
C GLN A 76 -17.25 -3.31 -2.50
N VAL A 77 -17.55 -2.39 -3.43
CA VAL A 77 -16.70 -2.14 -4.59
C VAL A 77 -15.39 -1.48 -4.16
N ALA A 78 -15.46 -0.43 -3.36
CA ALA A 78 -14.27 0.22 -2.80
C ALA A 78 -13.50 -0.74 -1.90
N LEU A 79 -14.19 -1.49 -1.04
CA LEU A 79 -13.60 -2.45 -0.13
C LEU A 79 -12.84 -3.56 -0.89
N LYS A 80 -13.41 -4.07 -1.98
CA LYS A 80 -12.75 -5.03 -2.87
C LYS A 80 -11.41 -4.50 -3.40
N TYR A 81 -11.40 -3.26 -3.91
CA TYR A 81 -10.16 -2.69 -4.45
C TYR A 81 -9.11 -2.45 -3.38
N VAL A 82 -9.53 -1.96 -2.22
CA VAL A 82 -8.63 -1.77 -1.07
C VAL A 82 -8.00 -3.09 -0.65
N LEU A 83 -8.82 -4.11 -0.40
CA LEU A 83 -8.32 -5.44 -0.02
C LEU A 83 -7.41 -6.05 -1.08
N THR A 84 -7.76 -5.90 -2.37
CA THR A 84 -6.93 -6.40 -3.46
C THR A 84 -5.59 -5.67 -3.54
N HIS A 85 -5.55 -4.35 -3.34
CA HIS A 85 -4.32 -3.56 -3.31
C HIS A 85 -3.39 -4.02 -2.18
N GLU A 86 -3.90 -4.12 -0.97
CA GLU A 86 -3.14 -4.57 0.19
C GLU A 86 -2.67 -6.03 0.05
N TYR A 87 -3.52 -6.88 -0.54
CA TYR A 87 -3.17 -8.26 -0.86
C TYR A 87 -1.99 -8.38 -1.84
N VAL A 88 -1.93 -7.51 -2.85
CA VAL A 88 -0.82 -7.48 -3.81
C VAL A 88 0.49 -7.16 -3.09
N HIS A 89 0.51 -6.19 -2.17
CA HIS A 89 1.68 -5.89 -1.33
C HIS A 89 2.14 -7.11 -0.51
N ILE A 90 1.19 -7.84 0.10
CA ILE A 90 1.49 -9.05 0.84
C ILE A 90 2.08 -10.13 -0.06
N ARG A 91 1.46 -10.37 -1.22
CA ARG A 91 1.86 -11.42 -2.15
C ARG A 91 3.26 -11.19 -2.72
N ARG A 92 3.62 -9.94 -2.98
CA ARG A 92 4.91 -9.51 -3.54
C ARG A 92 6.01 -9.34 -2.50
N PHE A 93 5.70 -9.49 -1.20
CA PHE A 93 6.63 -9.23 -0.10
C PHE A 93 7.18 -7.79 -0.09
N ASP A 94 6.38 -6.80 -0.48
CA ASP A 94 6.82 -5.41 -0.57
C ASP A 94 7.33 -4.87 0.79
N ALA A 95 6.89 -5.43 1.91
CA ALA A 95 7.42 -5.11 3.23
C ALA A 95 8.92 -5.42 3.35
N ILE A 96 9.38 -6.55 2.78
CA ILE A 96 10.81 -6.93 2.77
C ILE A 96 11.58 -5.94 1.89
N THR A 97 11.06 -5.64 0.70
CA THR A 97 11.67 -4.69 -0.24
C THR A 97 11.84 -3.32 0.41
N LYS A 98 10.81 -2.81 1.11
CA LYS A 98 10.88 -1.53 1.84
C LYS A 98 11.94 -1.55 2.96
N ILE A 99 12.07 -2.66 3.68
CA ILE A 99 13.12 -2.82 4.71
C ILE A 99 14.51 -2.80 4.07
N LEU A 100 14.70 -3.51 2.95
CA LEU A 100 15.98 -3.52 2.23
C LEU A 100 16.36 -2.12 1.74
N PHE A 101 15.43 -1.37 1.16
CA PHE A 101 15.68 0.01 0.74
C PHE A 101 16.02 0.92 1.92
N ALA A 102 15.36 0.76 3.05
CA ALA A 102 15.68 1.52 4.26
C ALA A 102 17.08 1.17 4.80
N ALA A 103 17.47 -0.11 4.74
CA ALA A 103 18.81 -0.55 5.13
C ALA A 103 19.91 0.04 4.24
N VAL A 104 19.71 -0.01 2.90
CA VAL A 104 20.63 0.62 1.94
C VAL A 104 20.75 2.13 2.19
N LEU A 105 19.63 2.80 2.46
CA LEU A 105 19.61 4.22 2.78
C LEU A 105 20.38 4.51 4.08
N CYS A 106 20.23 3.67 5.10
CA CYS A 106 20.99 3.83 6.34
C CYS A 106 22.50 3.70 6.13
N ILE A 107 22.94 2.73 5.31
CA ILE A 107 24.36 2.50 5.02
C ILE A 107 24.94 3.67 4.23
N HIS A 108 24.21 4.13 3.22
CA HIS A 108 24.63 5.18 2.29
C HIS A 108 23.97 6.54 2.57
N TRP A 109 23.70 6.84 3.82
CA TRP A 109 22.97 8.03 4.28
C TRP A 109 23.52 9.36 3.77
N PHE A 110 24.82 9.42 3.48
CA PHE A 110 25.54 10.60 2.99
C PHE A 110 25.41 10.82 1.48
N ASN A 111 24.89 9.83 0.73
CA ASN A 111 24.80 9.90 -0.72
C ASN A 111 23.40 10.36 -1.15
N PRO A 112 23.25 11.57 -1.76
CA PRO A 112 21.96 12.10 -2.18
C PRO A 112 21.28 11.26 -3.27
N LEU A 113 22.06 10.53 -4.11
CA LEU A 113 21.50 9.65 -5.14
C LEU A 113 20.73 8.47 -4.52
N VAL A 114 21.18 7.96 -3.37
CA VAL A 114 20.49 6.87 -2.66
C VAL A 114 19.16 7.35 -2.07
N TRP A 115 19.07 8.60 -1.63
CA TRP A 115 17.80 9.22 -1.23
C TRP A 115 16.84 9.32 -2.41
N GLY A 116 17.31 9.76 -3.58
CA GLY A 116 16.53 9.78 -4.81
C GLY A 116 16.05 8.38 -5.20
N MET A 117 16.95 7.40 -5.19
CA MET A 117 16.62 5.99 -5.43
C MET A 117 15.54 5.47 -4.47
N TYR A 118 15.65 5.76 -3.16
CA TYR A 118 14.67 5.34 -2.17
C TYR A 118 13.27 5.89 -2.47
N VAL A 119 13.17 7.16 -2.84
CA VAL A 119 11.89 7.79 -3.19
C VAL A 119 11.31 7.17 -4.46
N LEU A 120 12.12 7.02 -5.52
CA LEU A 120 11.70 6.42 -6.79
C LEU A 120 11.28 4.97 -6.63
N ALA A 121 12.03 4.17 -5.87
CA ALA A 121 11.72 2.76 -5.64
C ALA A 121 10.39 2.58 -4.88
N ASN A 122 10.08 3.42 -3.90
CA ASN A 122 8.78 3.40 -3.23
C ASN A 122 7.65 3.78 -4.19
N ARG A 123 7.85 4.79 -5.03
CA ARG A 123 6.91 5.19 -6.07
C ARG A 123 6.64 4.05 -7.07
N ASP A 124 7.69 3.43 -7.59
CA ASP A 124 7.57 2.33 -8.55
C ASP A 124 6.90 1.10 -7.94
N THR A 125 7.09 0.87 -6.65
CA THR A 125 6.37 -0.17 -5.90
C THR A 125 4.86 0.07 -5.94
N GLU A 126 4.39 1.31 -5.72
CA GLU A 126 2.97 1.65 -5.79
C GLU A 126 2.42 1.54 -7.22
N LEU A 127 3.12 2.09 -8.22
CA LEU A 127 2.69 1.99 -9.63
C LEU A 127 2.59 0.54 -10.10
N SER A 128 3.55 -0.27 -9.72
CA SER A 128 3.56 -1.70 -10.03
C SER A 128 2.43 -2.45 -9.29
N CYS A 129 2.13 -2.07 -8.04
CA CYS A 129 0.99 -2.61 -7.29
C CYS A 129 -0.32 -2.30 -8.01
N ASP A 130 -0.55 -1.05 -8.42
CA ASP A 130 -1.73 -0.63 -9.15
C ASP A 130 -1.92 -1.42 -10.47
N ALA A 131 -0.83 -1.63 -11.20
CA ALA A 131 -0.84 -2.43 -12.41
C ALA A 131 -1.30 -3.89 -12.15
N TRP A 132 -0.86 -4.48 -11.02
CA TRP A 132 -1.30 -5.81 -10.60
C TRP A 132 -2.78 -5.84 -10.23
N VAL A 133 -3.26 -4.84 -9.48
CA VAL A 133 -4.68 -4.71 -9.13
C VAL A 133 -5.54 -4.68 -10.40
N ILE A 134 -5.16 -3.87 -11.41
CA ILE A 134 -5.89 -3.78 -12.67
C ILE A 134 -5.87 -5.12 -13.42
N ARG A 135 -4.75 -5.85 -13.39
CA ARG A 135 -4.68 -7.20 -14.00
C ARG A 135 -5.62 -8.19 -13.32
N MET A 136 -5.73 -8.14 -12.00
CA MET A 136 -6.60 -9.03 -11.21
C MET A 136 -8.08 -8.67 -11.34
N THR A 137 -8.40 -7.37 -11.33
CA THR A 137 -9.79 -6.89 -11.33
C THR A 137 -10.35 -6.66 -12.74
N GLY A 138 -9.47 -6.62 -13.74
CA GLY A 138 -9.82 -6.38 -15.16
C GLY A 138 -9.68 -4.92 -15.56
N VAL A 139 -9.15 -4.70 -16.77
CA VAL A 139 -8.90 -3.36 -17.34
C VAL A 139 -10.16 -2.48 -17.45
N LYS A 140 -11.32 -3.11 -17.61
CA LYS A 140 -12.62 -2.39 -17.66
C LYS A 140 -12.91 -1.63 -16.37
N ASN A 141 -12.38 -2.09 -15.26
CA ASN A 141 -12.62 -1.54 -13.91
C ASN A 141 -11.62 -0.45 -13.50
N ARG A 142 -10.69 -0.07 -14.39
CA ARG A 142 -9.63 0.90 -14.06
C ARG A 142 -10.16 2.26 -13.57
N SER A 143 -11.25 2.76 -14.17
CA SER A 143 -11.87 4.03 -13.77
C SER A 143 -12.45 3.97 -12.36
N SER A 144 -13.13 2.86 -12.02
CA SER A 144 -13.69 2.65 -10.67
C SER A 144 -12.58 2.54 -9.62
N TYR A 145 -11.48 1.87 -9.97
CA TYR A 145 -10.29 1.78 -9.11
C TYR A 145 -9.63 3.15 -8.90
N ALA A 146 -9.43 3.93 -9.97
CA ALA A 146 -8.90 5.28 -9.89
C ALA A 146 -9.76 6.20 -9.01
N LEU A 147 -11.09 6.16 -9.17
CA LEU A 147 -12.02 6.91 -8.32
C LEU A 147 -11.92 6.53 -6.85
N MET A 148 -11.74 5.25 -6.54
CA MET A 148 -11.53 4.79 -5.16
C MET A 148 -10.25 5.41 -4.57
N LEU A 149 -9.13 5.42 -5.33
CA LEU A 149 -7.88 6.03 -4.88
C LEU A 149 -8.03 7.52 -4.61
N ILE A 150 -8.75 8.26 -5.47
CA ILE A 150 -9.03 9.69 -5.28
C ILE A 150 -9.81 9.91 -3.98
N LYS A 151 -10.91 9.17 -3.78
CA LYS A 151 -11.74 9.27 -2.57
C LYS A 151 -10.94 8.98 -1.29
N MET A 152 -10.01 8.04 -1.35
CA MET A 152 -9.15 7.72 -0.20
C MET A 152 -8.15 8.83 0.09
N GLU A 153 -7.55 9.43 -0.95
CA GLU A 153 -6.62 10.53 -0.78
C GLU A 153 -7.32 11.80 -0.26
N GLU A 154 -8.53 12.10 -0.74
CA GLU A 154 -9.34 13.22 -0.23
C GLU A 154 -9.61 13.08 1.28
N LYS A 155 -9.97 11.86 1.74
CA LYS A 155 -10.17 11.58 3.16
C LYS A 155 -8.88 11.71 3.98
N ARG A 156 -7.73 11.45 3.37
CA ARG A 156 -6.41 11.59 4.01
C ARG A 156 -5.96 13.05 4.06
N SER A 157 -6.10 13.79 2.97
CA SER A 157 -5.62 15.17 2.82
C SER A 157 -6.41 16.19 3.64
N GLY A 158 -7.64 15.92 4.00
CA GLY A 158 -8.44 16.75 4.92
C GLY A 158 -7.83 16.91 6.32
N MET A 159 -6.72 16.23 6.61
CA MET A 159 -6.04 16.27 7.92
C MET A 159 -4.74 17.11 7.94
N SER A 160 -4.20 17.59 6.80
CA SER A 160 -2.97 18.40 6.81
C SER A 160 -2.76 19.21 5.51
N ALA A 161 -2.81 20.54 5.61
CA ALA A 161 -2.59 21.46 4.50
C ALA A 161 -1.17 21.41 3.91
N LEU A 162 -0.16 21.03 4.70
CA LEU A 162 1.25 20.93 4.28
C LEU A 162 1.54 19.67 3.45
N TYR A 163 0.74 18.60 3.62
CA TYR A 163 0.90 17.34 2.87
C TYR A 163 0.33 17.40 1.45
N SER A 164 -0.43 18.46 1.12
CA SER A 164 -1.28 18.49 -0.08
C SER A 164 -0.53 18.60 -1.41
N HIS A 165 0.68 19.15 -1.44
CA HIS A 165 1.40 19.40 -2.71
C HIS A 165 2.14 18.16 -3.23
N PHE A 166 2.91 17.51 -2.37
CA PHE A 166 3.65 16.27 -2.73
C PHE A 166 2.72 15.07 -2.90
N GLY A 167 1.70 14.96 -2.06
CA GLY A 167 0.69 13.90 -2.15
C GLY A 167 -0.16 13.98 -3.42
N LYS A 168 -0.53 15.18 -3.85
CA LYS A 168 -1.29 15.40 -5.10
C LYS A 168 -0.51 14.95 -6.34
N ASN A 169 0.78 15.20 -6.40
CA ASN A 169 1.60 14.76 -7.52
C ASN A 169 1.72 13.24 -7.59
N ALA A 170 1.92 12.58 -6.44
CA ALA A 170 2.03 11.13 -6.38
C ALA A 170 0.72 10.41 -6.78
N ILE A 171 -0.45 10.90 -6.31
CA ILE A 171 -1.73 10.30 -6.68
C ILE A 171 -2.08 10.58 -8.14
N SER A 172 -1.79 11.78 -8.66
CA SER A 172 -2.02 12.12 -10.07
C SER A 172 -1.26 11.19 -11.01
N GLU A 173 -0.02 10.90 -10.68
CA GLU A 173 0.80 9.99 -11.44
C GLU A 173 0.28 8.54 -11.42
N ARG A 174 -0.17 8.04 -10.26
CA ARG A 174 -0.81 6.73 -10.14
C ARG A 174 -2.05 6.66 -11.02
N ILE A 175 -2.92 7.68 -10.96
CA ILE A 175 -4.15 7.74 -11.77
C ILE A 175 -3.81 7.74 -13.26
N GLU A 176 -2.83 8.55 -13.67
CA GLU A 176 -2.40 8.60 -15.06
C GLU A 176 -1.88 7.24 -15.55
N ALA A 177 -1.05 6.57 -14.76
CA ALA A 177 -0.55 5.23 -15.05
C ALA A 177 -1.68 4.19 -15.15
N ILE A 178 -2.66 4.25 -14.22
CA ILE A 178 -3.86 3.41 -14.24
C ILE A 178 -4.66 3.61 -15.51
N MET A 179 -4.92 4.86 -15.89
CA MET A 179 -5.72 5.18 -17.07
C MET A 179 -5.02 4.83 -18.39
N LYS A 180 -3.68 4.97 -18.44
CA LYS A 180 -2.85 4.59 -19.59
C LYS A 180 -2.52 3.10 -19.64
N PHE A 181 -2.88 2.32 -18.61
CA PHE A 181 -2.55 0.91 -18.54
C PHE A 181 -3.08 0.16 -19.76
N LYS A 182 -2.17 -0.41 -20.54
CA LYS A 182 -2.46 -1.34 -21.62
C LYS A 182 -1.95 -2.72 -21.20
N LYS A 183 -2.75 -3.76 -21.46
CA LYS A 183 -2.34 -5.14 -21.22
C LYS A 183 -1.18 -5.45 -22.17
N THR A 184 0.06 -5.33 -21.68
CA THR A 184 1.25 -5.67 -22.47
C THR A 184 1.23 -7.17 -22.73
N SER A 185 1.32 -7.57 -23.98
CA SER A 185 1.53 -8.97 -24.35
C SER A 185 2.89 -9.43 -23.78
N ILE A 186 2.92 -10.63 -23.20
CA ILE A 186 4.15 -11.25 -22.67
C ILE A 186 5.27 -11.28 -23.73
N TRP A 187 4.89 -11.32 -25.00
CA TRP A 187 5.82 -11.29 -26.13
C TRP A 187 6.60 -9.97 -26.31
N ALA A 188 6.10 -8.85 -25.74
CA ALA A 188 6.80 -7.57 -25.82
C ALA A 188 7.93 -7.43 -24.77
N CYS A 189 8.08 -8.36 -23.83
CA CYS A 189 9.16 -8.38 -22.84
C CYS A 189 10.33 -9.30 -23.25
N ILE A 190 10.24 -10.02 -24.40
CA ILE A 190 11.23 -10.99 -24.87
C ILE A 190 12.05 -10.42 -26.05
N LEU A 191 11.68 -9.26 -26.57
CA LEU A 191 12.44 -8.47 -27.56
C LEU A 191 13.17 -7.32 -26.86
#